data_356a1dd1ded2f4df6bd96b3bcb4cfe82
#
_entry.id   356a1dd1ded2f4df6bd96b3bcb4cfe82
#
_cell.length_a   1.000
_cell.length_b   1.000
_cell.length_c   1.000
_cell.angle_alpha   90.00
_cell.angle_beta   90.00
_cell.angle_gamma   90.00
#
_symmetry.space_group_name_H-M   'P 1'
#
loop_
_entity.id
_entity.type
_entity.pdbx_description
1 polymer ?
#
loop_
_entity_poly.entity_id
_entity_poly.type
_entity_poly.pdbx_seq_one_letter_code
_entity_poly.pdbx_strand_id
1 'polypeptide(L)'
;MHFQDELTIDMTHFSGEGWGITEEEIDACKERIREAALSVERLRKSGKGPDGSLVLFPHLPYLLEEEILIPKEERERLLALSKLAKEQDIVVSIGIGGSYLGNQVLFDLFCGQYWNLMTKEERHGYPQLYFAGQNLDPVSLLSLVDRIRRSSQTAWWKHKVLLVVNSKSGTTLEPVMAERALREMLGKFCEVSVIAVTDKEKGALRPLAEKNGWPCFTVPDGIGGRFSIFSQVGLVFAMLSGIDIRDFLAGARMTEEACRSLSLSENPALQLAVRKYLARENHGVDAEIIMPYGDSLRSLGWWYAQLLGESLGKALTVSGEEIHYGRIPVAAVGTTDMHSLTQEHQEGKRNKLVQFITVRESREDAAILCDEGEERGPVPLSYMLSAAQRSDEEALAHDGRMSCDLIMRRCTPFHVGALMYFLFLAIAYEGALAGVNAYDQPGVESYKKILHADLKEYIVKHK
;
A
#
# COMPACT_ATOMS: atom_id res chain seq x y z
N MET A 1 -14.19 14.82 -14.80
CA MET A 1 -13.01 15.05 -13.95
C MET A 1 -11.84 14.50 -14.72
N HIS A 2 -10.86 15.32 -15.06
CA HIS A 2 -9.70 14.85 -15.82
C HIS A 2 -8.66 14.27 -14.87
N PHE A 3 -8.10 13.10 -15.21
CA PHE A 3 -7.10 12.41 -14.39
C PHE A 3 -5.94 13.32 -13.97
N GLN A 4 -5.37 14.09 -14.92
CA GLN A 4 -4.22 14.97 -14.65
C GLN A 4 -4.53 16.16 -13.73
N ASP A 5 -5.78 16.53 -13.53
CA ASP A 5 -6.17 17.57 -12.58
C ASP A 5 -6.16 17.06 -11.14
N GLU A 6 -6.44 15.76 -10.96
CA GLU A 6 -6.56 15.11 -9.64
C GLU A 6 -5.29 14.36 -9.22
N LEU A 7 -4.56 13.77 -10.20
CA LEU A 7 -3.28 13.11 -10.02
C LEU A 7 -2.34 13.49 -11.17
N THR A 8 -1.37 14.35 -10.90
CA THR A 8 -0.35 14.75 -11.86
C THR A 8 0.86 13.82 -11.71
N ILE A 9 1.39 13.35 -12.84
CA ILE A 9 2.61 12.53 -12.88
C ILE A 9 3.69 13.36 -13.58
N ASP A 10 4.59 13.94 -12.80
CA ASP A 10 5.72 14.68 -13.35
C ASP A 10 6.89 13.73 -13.58
N MET A 11 7.28 13.63 -14.82
CA MET A 11 8.38 12.78 -15.29
C MET A 11 9.48 13.59 -15.97
N THR A 12 9.48 14.90 -15.79
CA THR A 12 10.42 15.82 -16.45
C THR A 12 11.86 15.44 -16.14
N HIS A 13 12.13 15.03 -14.92
CA HIS A 13 13.49 14.74 -14.45
C HIS A 13 13.92 13.27 -14.65
N PHE A 14 13.34 12.55 -15.61
CA PHE A 14 13.95 11.33 -16.15
C PHE A 14 15.03 11.62 -17.20
N SER A 15 15.06 12.84 -17.72
CA SER A 15 16.01 13.27 -18.72
C SER A 15 16.37 14.74 -18.53
N GLY A 16 17.51 15.15 -19.11
CA GLY A 16 17.99 16.51 -19.12
C GLY A 16 19.05 16.68 -20.20
N GLU A 17 19.64 17.87 -20.30
CA GLU A 17 20.66 18.15 -21.31
C GLU A 17 21.90 17.26 -21.10
N GLY A 18 22.10 16.32 -22.04
CA GLY A 18 23.27 15.42 -22.04
C GLY A 18 23.15 14.22 -21.04
N TRP A 19 22.00 13.98 -20.43
CA TRP A 19 21.83 12.86 -19.53
C TRP A 19 20.38 12.32 -19.53
N GLY A 20 20.23 11.11 -19.01
CA GLY A 20 18.94 10.47 -18.82
C GLY A 20 18.38 9.81 -20.08
N ILE A 21 17.12 9.48 -20.03
CA ILE A 21 16.41 8.71 -21.07
C ILE A 21 16.13 9.61 -22.28
N THR A 22 16.44 9.11 -23.49
CA THR A 22 16.23 9.80 -24.75
C THR A 22 15.00 9.29 -25.50
N GLU A 23 14.50 10.08 -26.45
CA GLU A 23 13.41 9.66 -27.35
C GLU A 23 13.85 8.48 -28.24
N GLU A 24 15.13 8.42 -28.63
CA GLU A 24 15.68 7.32 -29.41
C GLU A 24 15.65 6.00 -28.62
N GLU A 25 15.89 6.03 -27.32
CA GLU A 25 15.78 4.83 -26.47
C GLU A 25 14.32 4.36 -26.34
N ILE A 26 13.38 5.31 -26.21
CA ILE A 26 11.96 5.02 -26.20
C ILE A 26 11.53 4.41 -27.55
N ASP A 27 11.93 5.00 -28.66
CA ASP A 27 11.64 4.52 -30.00
C ASP A 27 12.25 3.12 -30.26
N ALA A 28 13.44 2.87 -29.78
CA ALA A 28 14.08 1.55 -29.89
C ALA A 28 13.27 0.45 -29.16
N CYS A 29 12.52 0.82 -28.12
CA CYS A 29 11.69 -0.08 -27.34
C CYS A 29 10.21 -0.17 -27.78
N LYS A 30 9.80 0.51 -28.85
CA LYS A 30 8.39 0.65 -29.24
C LYS A 30 7.61 -0.66 -29.39
N GLU A 31 8.22 -1.71 -29.95
CA GLU A 31 7.54 -3.01 -30.07
C GLU A 31 7.35 -3.67 -28.69
N ARG A 32 8.35 -3.58 -27.81
CA ARG A 32 8.26 -4.06 -26.42
C ARG A 32 7.19 -3.28 -25.64
N ILE A 33 7.11 -1.98 -25.83
CA ILE A 33 6.08 -1.11 -25.22
C ILE A 33 4.68 -1.53 -25.68
N ARG A 34 4.52 -1.77 -26.99
CA ARG A 34 3.26 -2.23 -27.56
C ARG A 34 2.86 -3.60 -26.99
N GLU A 35 3.77 -4.56 -26.93
CA GLU A 35 3.50 -5.88 -26.37
C GLU A 35 3.16 -5.83 -24.87
N ALA A 36 3.81 -4.96 -24.10
CA ALA A 36 3.50 -4.74 -22.70
C ALA A 36 2.07 -4.16 -22.53
N ALA A 37 1.71 -3.16 -23.33
CA ALA A 37 0.36 -2.59 -23.33
C ALA A 37 -0.70 -3.66 -23.66
N LEU A 38 -0.46 -4.48 -24.68
CA LEU A 38 -1.34 -5.59 -25.06
C LEU A 38 -1.39 -6.69 -23.99
N SER A 39 -0.30 -6.94 -23.27
CA SER A 39 -0.27 -7.92 -22.18
C SER A 39 -1.18 -7.51 -21.03
N VAL A 40 -1.12 -6.25 -20.59
CA VAL A 40 -1.99 -5.73 -19.54
C VAL A 40 -3.45 -5.64 -19.99
N GLU A 41 -3.70 -5.34 -21.28
CA GLU A 41 -5.06 -5.36 -21.85
C GLU A 41 -5.62 -6.80 -21.90
N ARG A 42 -4.81 -7.79 -22.26
CA ARG A 42 -5.20 -9.21 -22.17
C ARG A 42 -5.53 -9.62 -20.73
N LEU A 43 -4.75 -9.17 -19.78
CA LEU A 43 -5.01 -9.40 -18.35
C LEU A 43 -6.37 -8.84 -17.93
N ARG A 44 -6.68 -7.58 -18.28
CA ARG A 44 -7.99 -6.95 -18.01
C ARG A 44 -9.16 -7.76 -18.54
N LYS A 45 -9.04 -8.25 -19.78
CA LYS A 45 -10.12 -8.98 -20.47
C LYS A 45 -10.28 -10.43 -19.99
N SER A 46 -9.18 -11.11 -19.72
CA SER A 46 -9.20 -12.54 -19.42
C SER A 46 -9.15 -12.87 -17.92
N GLY A 47 -8.70 -11.93 -17.09
CA GLY A 47 -8.37 -12.18 -15.69
C GLY A 47 -7.21 -13.16 -15.49
N LYS A 48 -6.37 -13.39 -16.52
CA LYS A 48 -5.26 -14.34 -16.46
C LYS A 48 -3.92 -13.64 -16.56
N GLY A 49 -3.04 -13.96 -15.62
CA GLY A 49 -1.65 -13.57 -15.63
C GLY A 49 -0.85 -14.23 -16.75
N PRO A 50 0.44 -13.86 -16.90
CA PRO A 50 1.28 -14.36 -17.99
C PRO A 50 1.55 -15.88 -17.92
N ASP A 51 1.45 -16.49 -16.75
CA ASP A 51 1.55 -17.93 -16.49
C ASP A 51 0.20 -18.67 -16.55
N GLY A 52 -0.90 -17.96 -16.91
CA GLY A 52 -2.27 -18.47 -16.94
C GLY A 52 -2.97 -18.51 -15.58
N SER A 53 -2.31 -18.12 -14.49
CA SER A 53 -2.92 -17.99 -13.16
C SER A 53 -3.97 -16.89 -13.14
N LEU A 54 -4.94 -17.00 -12.22
CA LEU A 54 -5.97 -15.98 -12.05
C LEU A 54 -5.39 -14.72 -11.43
N VAL A 55 -5.64 -13.55 -12.05
CA VAL A 55 -5.22 -12.22 -11.59
C VAL A 55 -6.35 -11.23 -11.81
N LEU A 56 -7.07 -10.89 -10.76
CA LEU A 56 -8.32 -10.11 -10.84
C LEU A 56 -8.22 -8.70 -10.24
N PHE A 57 -7.02 -8.18 -9.95
CA PHE A 57 -6.92 -6.81 -9.44
C PHE A 57 -7.52 -5.74 -10.37
N PRO A 58 -7.56 -5.90 -11.73
CA PRO A 58 -8.20 -4.92 -12.61
C PRO A 58 -9.72 -4.76 -12.39
N HIS A 59 -10.36 -5.73 -11.76
CA HIS A 59 -11.80 -5.66 -11.41
C HIS A 59 -12.06 -5.02 -10.04
N LEU A 60 -11.05 -4.87 -9.19
CA LEU A 60 -11.21 -4.32 -7.83
C LEU A 60 -11.84 -2.92 -7.78
N PRO A 61 -11.54 -1.97 -8.72
CA PRO A 61 -12.20 -0.66 -8.73
C PRO A 61 -13.73 -0.73 -8.86
N TYR A 62 -14.27 -1.83 -9.42
CA TYR A 62 -15.69 -2.07 -9.69
C TYR A 62 -16.35 -3.02 -8.66
N LEU A 63 -15.67 -3.35 -7.57
CA LEU A 63 -16.08 -4.36 -6.59
C LEU A 63 -17.48 -4.11 -6.01
N LEU A 64 -17.86 -2.85 -5.84
CA LEU A 64 -19.20 -2.51 -5.33
C LEU A 64 -20.29 -2.54 -6.41
N GLU A 65 -19.94 -2.60 -7.68
CA GLU A 65 -20.86 -2.53 -8.82
C GLU A 65 -21.05 -3.91 -9.48
N GLU A 66 -19.96 -4.67 -9.61
CA GLU A 66 -19.94 -5.96 -10.30
C GLU A 66 -20.01 -7.13 -9.32
N GLU A 67 -20.75 -8.18 -9.67
CA GLU A 67 -20.85 -9.40 -8.87
C GLU A 67 -19.74 -10.43 -9.15
N ILE A 68 -18.77 -10.07 -9.98
CA ILE A 68 -17.66 -10.96 -10.36
C ILE A 68 -16.80 -11.34 -9.16
N LEU A 69 -16.55 -10.40 -8.25
CA LEU A 69 -15.61 -10.59 -7.14
C LEU A 69 -16.29 -11.03 -5.86
N ILE A 70 -17.45 -10.46 -5.55
CA ILE A 70 -18.20 -10.75 -4.32
C ILE A 70 -19.71 -10.69 -4.56
N PRO A 71 -20.51 -11.55 -3.90
CA PRO A 71 -21.97 -11.53 -4.00
C PRO A 71 -22.57 -10.27 -3.37
N LYS A 72 -23.79 -9.93 -3.79
CA LYS A 72 -24.52 -8.75 -3.31
C LYS A 72 -24.66 -8.71 -1.80
N GLU A 73 -24.97 -9.83 -1.18
CA GLU A 73 -25.16 -9.95 0.27
C GLU A 73 -23.88 -9.62 1.05
N GLU A 74 -22.71 -9.95 0.50
CA GLU A 74 -21.43 -9.60 1.12
C GLU A 74 -21.14 -8.11 0.97
N ARG A 75 -21.49 -7.48 -0.16
CA ARG A 75 -21.41 -6.03 -0.35
C ARG A 75 -22.28 -5.27 0.64
N GLU A 76 -23.51 -5.72 0.86
CA GLU A 76 -24.42 -5.11 1.83
C GLU A 76 -23.87 -5.23 3.26
N ARG A 77 -23.33 -6.39 3.64
CA ARG A 77 -22.67 -6.59 4.94
C ARG A 77 -21.42 -5.69 5.09
N LEU A 78 -20.62 -5.54 4.04
CA LEU A 78 -19.46 -4.65 4.03
C LEU A 78 -19.89 -3.20 4.33
N LEU A 79 -20.91 -2.70 3.63
CA LEU A 79 -21.43 -1.34 3.83
C LEU A 79 -22.06 -1.13 5.22
N ALA A 80 -22.54 -2.17 5.84
CA ALA A 80 -23.11 -2.11 7.20
C ALA A 80 -22.03 -2.03 8.31
N LEU A 81 -20.75 -2.28 8.02
CA LEU A 81 -19.68 -2.29 9.02
C LEU A 81 -19.47 -0.95 9.72
N SER A 82 -19.77 0.17 9.08
CA SER A 82 -19.69 1.49 9.73
C SER A 82 -20.61 1.61 10.94
N LYS A 83 -21.79 0.99 10.91
CA LYS A 83 -22.69 0.93 12.07
C LYS A 83 -22.10 0.05 13.17
N LEU A 84 -21.62 -1.14 12.82
CA LEU A 84 -20.98 -2.05 13.78
C LEU A 84 -19.75 -1.39 14.44
N ALA A 85 -18.95 -0.65 13.67
CA ALA A 85 -17.77 0.04 14.17
C ALA A 85 -18.10 0.98 15.34
N LYS A 86 -19.17 1.75 15.23
CA LYS A 86 -19.60 2.71 16.25
C LYS A 86 -20.08 2.04 17.55
N GLU A 87 -20.41 0.76 17.50
CA GLU A 87 -20.76 -0.06 18.66
C GLU A 87 -19.53 -0.61 19.39
N GLN A 88 -18.34 -0.52 18.78
CA GLN A 88 -17.08 -0.98 19.37
C GLN A 88 -16.36 0.16 20.11
N ASP A 89 -15.57 -0.20 21.11
CA ASP A 89 -14.63 0.74 21.75
C ASP A 89 -13.25 0.68 21.07
N ILE A 90 -12.84 -0.52 20.69
CA ILE A 90 -11.53 -0.81 20.11
C ILE A 90 -11.68 -1.78 18.94
N VAL A 91 -10.94 -1.52 17.86
CA VAL A 91 -10.72 -2.46 16.76
C VAL A 91 -9.22 -2.74 16.66
N VAL A 92 -8.85 -4.02 16.55
CA VAL A 92 -7.49 -4.45 16.29
C VAL A 92 -7.43 -5.14 14.93
N SER A 93 -6.78 -4.52 13.96
CA SER A 93 -6.50 -5.11 12.65
C SER A 93 -5.30 -6.03 12.75
N ILE A 94 -5.50 -7.31 12.49
CA ILE A 94 -4.47 -8.35 12.60
C ILE A 94 -4.08 -8.82 11.20
N GLY A 95 -2.83 -8.62 10.81
CA GLY A 95 -2.33 -8.99 9.49
C GLY A 95 -0.85 -8.66 9.31
N ILE A 96 -0.25 -9.14 8.22
CA ILE A 96 1.14 -8.87 7.85
C ILE A 96 1.26 -8.62 6.34
N GLY A 97 2.29 -7.91 5.91
CA GLY A 97 2.53 -7.60 4.51
C GLY A 97 1.34 -6.89 3.87
N GLY A 98 0.83 -7.39 2.74
CA GLY A 98 -0.33 -6.82 2.06
C GLY A 98 -1.62 -6.80 2.89
N SER A 99 -1.74 -7.63 3.92
CA SER A 99 -2.86 -7.61 4.86
C SER A 99 -2.71 -6.58 5.99
N TYR A 100 -1.63 -5.80 6.00
CA TYR A 100 -1.34 -4.77 6.99
C TYR A 100 -0.97 -3.43 6.36
N LEU A 101 0.00 -3.41 5.43
CA LEU A 101 0.62 -2.17 4.95
C LEU A 101 -0.38 -1.19 4.33
N GLY A 102 -1.33 -1.69 3.53
CA GLY A 102 -2.38 -0.83 2.97
C GLY A 102 -3.31 -0.25 4.04
N ASN A 103 -3.66 -1.04 5.05
CA ASN A 103 -4.49 -0.57 6.18
C ASN A 103 -3.76 0.48 7.03
N GLN A 104 -2.43 0.32 7.20
CA GLN A 104 -1.59 1.33 7.85
C GLN A 104 -1.59 2.65 7.06
N VAL A 105 -1.51 2.59 5.73
CA VAL A 105 -1.62 3.79 4.87
C VAL A 105 -2.95 4.50 5.11
N LEU A 106 -4.06 3.78 5.09
CA LEU A 106 -5.38 4.38 5.33
C LEU A 106 -5.49 4.98 6.74
N PHE A 107 -4.93 4.33 7.75
CA PHE A 107 -4.91 4.85 9.11
C PHE A 107 -4.10 6.14 9.22
N ASP A 108 -2.86 6.16 8.73
CA ASP A 108 -1.97 7.32 8.85
C ASP A 108 -2.54 8.54 8.11
N LEU A 109 -3.16 8.35 6.94
CA LEU A 109 -3.72 9.41 6.13
C LEU A 109 -5.04 9.98 6.65
N PHE A 110 -5.93 9.13 7.17
CA PHE A 110 -7.32 9.54 7.46
C PHE A 110 -7.67 9.58 8.94
N CYS A 111 -7.00 8.78 9.76
CA CYS A 111 -7.14 8.81 11.21
C CYS A 111 -6.02 9.65 11.85
N GLY A 112 -4.77 9.46 11.41
CA GLY A 112 -3.61 10.18 11.92
C GLY A 112 -3.07 9.64 13.25
N GLN A 113 -1.85 10.07 13.60
CA GLN A 113 -1.10 9.53 14.74
C GLN A 113 -1.76 9.76 16.11
N TYR A 114 -2.62 10.76 16.24
CA TYR A 114 -3.29 11.11 17.50
C TYR A 114 -4.69 10.53 17.64
N TRP A 115 -5.18 9.77 16.65
CA TRP A 115 -6.52 9.18 16.64
C TRP A 115 -6.90 8.49 17.94
N ASN A 116 -6.03 7.66 18.47
CA ASN A 116 -6.30 6.89 19.68
C ASN A 116 -6.25 7.70 20.98
N LEU A 117 -5.82 8.96 20.92
CA LEU A 117 -5.83 9.90 22.05
C LEU A 117 -7.10 10.76 22.08
N MET A 118 -7.84 10.87 20.97
CA MET A 118 -9.11 11.57 20.87
C MET A 118 -10.20 10.88 21.67
N THR A 119 -11.22 11.62 22.09
CA THR A 119 -12.47 11.08 22.62
C THR A 119 -13.26 10.37 21.51
N LYS A 120 -14.26 9.57 21.89
CA LYS A 120 -15.11 8.88 20.90
C LYS A 120 -15.93 9.86 20.05
N GLU A 121 -16.32 10.99 20.64
CA GLU A 121 -17.02 12.09 19.96
C GLU A 121 -16.15 12.75 18.90
N GLU A 122 -14.90 13.08 19.23
CA GLU A 122 -13.92 13.64 18.28
C GLU A 122 -13.61 12.65 17.13
N ARG A 123 -13.66 11.35 17.40
CA ARG A 123 -13.59 10.31 16.37
C ARG A 123 -14.94 10.05 15.66
N HIS A 124 -15.93 10.94 15.79
CA HIS A 124 -17.26 10.80 15.19
C HIS A 124 -17.98 9.49 15.53
N GLY A 125 -17.73 8.96 16.74
CA GLY A 125 -18.27 7.68 17.22
C GLY A 125 -17.48 6.44 16.82
N TYR A 126 -16.41 6.55 16.04
CA TYR A 126 -15.59 5.42 15.64
C TYR A 126 -14.66 4.94 16.77
N PRO A 127 -14.20 3.66 16.74
CA PRO A 127 -13.37 3.06 17.78
C PRO A 127 -11.94 3.61 17.80
N GLN A 128 -11.20 3.29 18.84
CA GLN A 128 -9.73 3.27 18.78
C GLN A 128 -9.28 2.16 17.85
N LEU A 129 -8.20 2.40 17.10
CA LEU A 129 -7.70 1.49 16.05
C LEU A 129 -6.27 1.09 16.36
N TYR A 130 -6.01 -0.21 16.40
CA TYR A 130 -4.68 -0.76 16.64
C TYR A 130 -4.34 -1.82 15.60
N PHE A 131 -3.05 -2.12 15.46
CA PHE A 131 -2.52 -3.16 14.60
C PHE A 131 -1.79 -4.21 15.41
N ALA A 132 -1.88 -5.46 14.98
CA ALA A 132 -1.15 -6.59 15.53
C ALA A 132 -0.88 -7.66 14.45
N GLY A 133 0.01 -8.59 14.74
CA GLY A 133 0.30 -9.68 13.82
C GLY A 133 1.17 -9.30 12.62
N GLN A 134 1.72 -8.08 12.60
CA GLN A 134 2.73 -7.66 11.64
C GLN A 134 4.16 -8.03 12.08
N ASN A 135 4.31 -8.51 13.31
CA ASN A 135 5.56 -8.97 13.89
C ASN A 135 5.28 -9.99 15.01
N LEU A 136 6.28 -10.81 15.37
CA LEU A 136 6.24 -11.73 16.50
C LEU A 136 6.91 -11.14 17.76
N ASP A 137 7.18 -9.84 17.77
CA ASP A 137 7.76 -9.15 18.92
C ASP A 137 6.82 -9.22 20.15
N PRO A 138 7.21 -9.93 21.22
CA PRO A 138 6.38 -10.07 22.40
C PRO A 138 6.18 -8.76 23.15
N VAL A 139 7.16 -7.84 23.11
CA VAL A 139 7.08 -6.54 23.79
C VAL A 139 5.95 -5.70 23.19
N SER A 140 5.89 -5.63 21.87
CA SER A 140 4.84 -4.89 21.15
C SER A 140 3.45 -5.46 21.44
N LEU A 141 3.29 -6.78 21.31
CA LEU A 141 2.00 -7.45 21.54
C LEU A 141 1.50 -7.30 22.99
N LEU A 142 2.39 -7.54 23.96
CA LEU A 142 2.05 -7.44 25.39
C LEU A 142 1.79 -6.00 25.82
N SER A 143 2.47 -5.01 25.23
CA SER A 143 2.21 -3.59 25.46
C SER A 143 0.82 -3.20 24.98
N LEU A 144 0.36 -3.72 23.83
CA LEU A 144 -1.00 -3.51 23.34
C LEU A 144 -2.04 -4.11 24.30
N VAL A 145 -1.82 -5.35 24.77
CA VAL A 145 -2.69 -6.01 25.75
C VAL A 145 -2.76 -5.20 27.04
N ASP A 146 -1.62 -4.75 27.57
CA ASP A 146 -1.56 -3.93 28.80
C ASP A 146 -2.26 -2.58 28.62
N ARG A 147 -2.07 -1.92 27.48
CA ARG A 147 -2.78 -0.68 27.14
C ARG A 147 -4.30 -0.86 27.19
N ILE A 148 -4.81 -1.89 26.52
CA ILE A 148 -6.25 -2.19 26.48
C ILE A 148 -6.76 -2.58 27.88
N ARG A 149 -6.01 -3.39 28.63
CA ARG A 149 -6.34 -3.78 30.01
C ARG A 149 -6.48 -2.58 30.93
N ARG A 150 -5.51 -1.66 30.90
CA ARG A 150 -5.54 -0.43 31.75
C ARG A 150 -6.72 0.47 31.39
N SER A 151 -6.99 0.65 30.10
CA SER A 151 -8.16 1.40 29.64
C SER A 151 -9.49 0.78 30.14
N SER A 152 -9.60 -0.56 30.07
CA SER A 152 -10.78 -1.28 30.53
C SER A 152 -10.97 -1.23 32.05
N GLN A 153 -9.89 -1.16 32.83
CA GLN A 153 -9.94 -1.05 34.30
C GLN A 153 -10.41 0.33 34.80
N THR A 154 -10.19 1.38 33.99
CA THR A 154 -10.63 2.74 34.33
C THR A 154 -12.06 3.02 33.85
N ALA A 155 -12.63 2.20 32.99
CA ALA A 155 -13.99 2.30 32.54
C ALA A 155 -14.96 1.59 33.53
N TRP A 156 -16.18 2.11 33.68
CA TRP A 156 -17.25 1.50 34.46
C TRP A 156 -18.04 0.43 33.68
N TRP A 157 -17.66 0.21 32.38
CA TRP A 157 -18.20 -0.85 31.51
C TRP A 157 -17.06 -1.71 30.95
N LYS A 158 -17.42 -2.92 30.53
CA LYS A 158 -16.50 -3.83 29.85
C LYS A 158 -16.29 -3.40 28.40
N HIS A 159 -15.06 -3.08 27.99
CA HIS A 159 -14.78 -2.67 26.61
C HIS A 159 -15.17 -3.74 25.59
N LYS A 160 -15.79 -3.30 24.50
CA LYS A 160 -16.04 -4.11 23.30
C LYS A 160 -14.85 -4.00 22.35
N VAL A 161 -14.17 -5.12 22.15
CA VAL A 161 -12.98 -5.23 21.30
C VAL A 161 -13.30 -6.12 20.11
N LEU A 162 -13.16 -5.56 18.91
CA LEU A 162 -13.30 -6.30 17.67
C LEU A 162 -11.91 -6.63 17.10
N LEU A 163 -11.60 -7.91 16.95
CA LEU A 163 -10.42 -8.39 16.25
C LEU A 163 -10.76 -8.64 14.78
N VAL A 164 -10.05 -8.02 13.86
CA VAL A 164 -10.22 -8.22 12.41
C VAL A 164 -9.02 -9.00 11.90
N VAL A 165 -9.21 -10.27 11.62
CA VAL A 165 -8.13 -11.18 11.23
C VAL A 165 -8.03 -11.26 9.71
N ASN A 166 -7.00 -10.63 9.16
CA ASN A 166 -6.73 -10.59 7.73
C ASN A 166 -5.68 -11.65 7.37
N SER A 167 -6.11 -12.82 6.92
CA SER A 167 -5.21 -13.88 6.47
C SER A 167 -5.88 -14.76 5.42
N LYS A 168 -5.44 -14.66 4.16
CA LYS A 168 -6.00 -15.44 3.06
C LYS A 168 -5.83 -16.95 3.32
N SER A 169 -4.63 -17.40 3.67
CA SER A 169 -4.34 -18.81 3.97
C SER A 169 -4.78 -19.25 5.37
N GLY A 170 -4.85 -18.33 6.34
CA GLY A 170 -5.05 -18.65 7.74
C GLY A 170 -3.94 -19.49 8.39
N THR A 171 -2.78 -19.59 7.73
CA THR A 171 -1.62 -20.37 8.20
C THR A 171 -0.37 -19.52 8.42
N THR A 172 -0.42 -18.23 8.06
CA THR A 172 0.68 -17.29 8.33
C THR A 172 0.87 -17.17 9.84
N LEU A 173 2.10 -17.41 10.29
CA LEU A 173 2.41 -17.58 11.71
C LEU A 173 2.03 -16.36 12.54
N GLU A 174 2.44 -15.18 12.11
CA GLU A 174 2.30 -13.92 12.84
C GLU A 174 0.83 -13.57 13.14
N PRO A 175 -0.09 -13.50 12.15
CA PRO A 175 -1.49 -13.22 12.43
C PRO A 175 -2.18 -14.31 13.25
N VAL A 176 -1.82 -15.58 13.04
CA VAL A 176 -2.42 -16.70 13.79
C VAL A 176 -2.03 -16.63 15.27
N MET A 177 -0.75 -16.34 15.56
CA MET A 177 -0.30 -16.23 16.95
C MET A 177 -0.87 -14.99 17.63
N ALA A 178 -0.91 -13.85 16.93
CA ALA A 178 -1.48 -12.62 17.46
C ALA A 178 -2.98 -12.77 17.75
N GLU A 179 -3.77 -13.37 16.85
CA GLU A 179 -5.20 -13.64 17.08
C GLU A 179 -5.41 -14.49 18.34
N ARG A 180 -4.73 -15.61 18.45
CA ARG A 180 -4.85 -16.51 19.60
C ARG A 180 -4.50 -15.82 20.91
N ALA A 181 -3.35 -15.14 20.94
CA ALA A 181 -2.88 -14.44 22.14
C ALA A 181 -3.84 -13.31 22.55
N LEU A 182 -4.26 -12.46 21.60
CA LEU A 182 -5.16 -11.35 21.89
C LEU A 182 -6.53 -11.85 22.35
N ARG A 183 -7.12 -12.83 21.67
CA ARG A 183 -8.41 -13.39 22.04
C ARG A 183 -8.40 -14.02 23.43
N GLU A 184 -7.35 -14.78 23.76
CA GLU A 184 -7.20 -15.40 25.09
C GLU A 184 -6.97 -14.35 26.19
N MET A 185 -6.02 -13.43 25.97
CA MET A 185 -5.62 -12.46 26.98
C MET A 185 -6.69 -11.40 27.20
N LEU A 186 -7.25 -10.82 26.14
CA LEU A 186 -8.27 -9.78 26.23
C LEU A 186 -9.61 -10.32 26.70
N GLY A 187 -9.95 -11.56 26.37
CA GLY A 187 -11.19 -12.22 26.80
C GLY A 187 -11.36 -12.31 28.32
N LYS A 188 -10.25 -12.17 29.09
CA LYS A 188 -10.28 -12.15 30.55
C LYS A 188 -10.92 -10.88 31.14
N PHE A 189 -10.93 -9.77 30.38
CA PHE A 189 -11.39 -8.45 30.87
C PHE A 189 -12.15 -7.61 29.85
N CYS A 190 -12.22 -8.03 28.58
CA CYS A 190 -12.99 -7.38 27.53
C CYS A 190 -14.08 -8.30 26.95
N GLU A 191 -15.08 -7.72 26.30
CA GLU A 191 -15.97 -8.43 25.39
C GLU A 191 -15.33 -8.50 24.01
N VAL A 192 -14.83 -9.67 23.63
CA VAL A 192 -14.06 -9.86 22.38
C VAL A 192 -14.93 -10.51 21.32
N SER A 193 -15.03 -9.86 20.17
CA SER A 193 -15.63 -10.40 18.95
C SER A 193 -14.58 -10.48 17.84
N VAL A 194 -14.83 -11.29 16.81
CA VAL A 194 -13.86 -11.52 15.71
C VAL A 194 -14.58 -11.44 14.38
N ILE A 195 -13.96 -10.78 13.42
CA ILE A 195 -14.27 -10.84 11.99
C ILE A 195 -13.09 -11.49 11.27
N ALA A 196 -13.35 -12.45 10.39
CA ALA A 196 -12.35 -13.08 9.54
C ALA A 196 -12.42 -12.51 8.11
N VAL A 197 -11.27 -12.06 7.58
CA VAL A 197 -11.08 -11.69 6.18
C VAL A 197 -10.14 -12.72 5.57
N THR A 198 -10.69 -13.65 4.78
CA THR A 198 -9.96 -14.87 4.40
C THR A 198 -10.41 -15.40 3.03
N ASP A 199 -9.78 -16.44 2.56
CA ASP A 199 -10.19 -17.17 1.35
C ASP A 199 -11.62 -17.71 1.48
N LYS A 200 -12.28 -17.93 0.34
CA LYS A 200 -13.66 -18.42 0.30
C LYS A 200 -13.79 -19.84 0.87
N GLU A 201 -12.88 -20.73 0.51
CA GLU A 201 -12.97 -22.17 0.78
C GLU A 201 -11.66 -22.78 1.31
N LYS A 202 -10.51 -22.16 0.97
CA LYS A 202 -9.18 -22.70 1.26
C LYS A 202 -8.62 -22.14 2.55
N GLY A 203 -7.62 -22.82 3.08
CA GLY A 203 -6.86 -22.38 4.24
C GLY A 203 -7.51 -22.77 5.59
N ALA A 204 -6.87 -22.35 6.67
CA ALA A 204 -7.24 -22.75 8.02
C ALA A 204 -8.22 -21.77 8.71
N LEU A 205 -8.26 -20.49 8.29
CA LEU A 205 -9.06 -19.47 8.96
C LEU A 205 -10.56 -19.61 8.67
N ARG A 206 -10.97 -19.98 7.46
CA ARG A 206 -12.37 -20.16 7.10
C ARG A 206 -13.06 -21.21 7.98
N PRO A 207 -12.57 -22.46 8.09
CA PRO A 207 -13.18 -23.47 8.96
C PRO A 207 -13.18 -23.07 10.44
N LEU A 208 -12.13 -22.36 10.89
CA LEU A 208 -12.06 -21.85 12.26
C LEU A 208 -13.16 -20.80 12.53
N ALA A 209 -13.36 -19.88 11.59
CA ALA A 209 -14.39 -18.85 11.69
C ALA A 209 -15.79 -19.45 11.70
N GLU A 210 -16.07 -20.39 10.82
CA GLU A 210 -17.35 -21.11 10.76
C GLU A 210 -17.63 -21.87 12.05
N LYS A 211 -16.64 -22.60 12.59
CA LYS A 211 -16.75 -23.31 13.86
C LYS A 211 -17.08 -22.38 15.04
N ASN A 212 -16.57 -21.15 15.03
CA ASN A 212 -16.77 -20.18 16.10
C ASN A 212 -17.91 -19.18 15.80
N GLY A 213 -18.60 -19.28 14.67
CA GLY A 213 -19.65 -18.35 14.26
C GLY A 213 -19.16 -16.93 13.97
N TRP A 214 -17.91 -16.77 13.55
CA TRP A 214 -17.36 -15.46 13.21
C TRP A 214 -17.86 -15.00 11.84
N PRO A 215 -18.30 -13.74 11.69
CA PRO A 215 -18.57 -13.17 10.38
C PRO A 215 -17.32 -13.26 9.48
N CYS A 216 -17.54 -13.69 8.23
CA CYS A 216 -16.46 -13.80 7.24
C CYS A 216 -16.67 -12.83 6.09
N PHE A 217 -15.56 -12.23 5.63
CA PHE A 217 -15.44 -11.48 4.38
C PHE A 217 -14.45 -12.20 3.47
N THR A 218 -14.80 -12.32 2.21
CA THR A 218 -14.03 -13.13 1.26
C THR A 218 -12.98 -12.31 0.53
N VAL A 219 -11.72 -12.71 0.63
CA VAL A 219 -10.69 -12.22 -0.28
C VAL A 219 -10.87 -12.96 -1.60
N PRO A 220 -11.19 -12.27 -2.71
CA PRO A 220 -11.46 -12.94 -3.97
C PRO A 220 -10.25 -13.73 -4.46
N ASP A 221 -10.52 -14.83 -5.16
CA ASP A 221 -9.47 -15.55 -5.88
C ASP A 221 -8.75 -14.63 -6.88
N GLY A 222 -7.48 -14.91 -7.16
CA GLY A 222 -6.70 -14.09 -8.08
C GLY A 222 -6.26 -12.72 -7.53
N ILE A 223 -6.53 -12.43 -6.24
CA ILE A 223 -5.99 -11.23 -5.58
C ILE A 223 -4.79 -11.63 -4.72
N GLY A 224 -3.60 -11.17 -5.12
CA GLY A 224 -2.37 -11.29 -4.34
C GLY A 224 -2.35 -10.32 -3.14
N GLY A 225 -1.58 -10.64 -2.09
CA GLY A 225 -1.52 -9.83 -0.87
C GLY A 225 -1.23 -8.36 -1.12
N ARG A 226 -0.18 -8.05 -1.91
CA ARG A 226 0.22 -6.67 -2.23
C ARG A 226 -0.75 -5.88 -3.12
N PHE A 227 -1.70 -6.58 -3.79
CA PHE A 227 -2.78 -5.99 -4.59
C PHE A 227 -4.12 -5.94 -3.85
N SER A 228 -4.17 -6.27 -2.55
CA SER A 228 -5.42 -6.55 -1.84
C SER A 228 -6.10 -5.33 -1.20
N ILE A 229 -5.49 -4.14 -1.22
CA ILE A 229 -6.03 -2.97 -0.51
C ILE A 229 -7.44 -2.56 -1.00
N PHE A 230 -7.75 -2.76 -2.28
CA PHE A 230 -9.08 -2.51 -2.85
C PHE A 230 -10.04 -3.71 -2.74
N SER A 231 -9.63 -4.78 -2.06
CA SER A 231 -10.48 -5.91 -1.68
C SER A 231 -10.99 -5.77 -0.24
N GLN A 232 -11.68 -6.78 0.27
CA GLN A 232 -12.15 -6.82 1.65
C GLN A 232 -11.04 -6.61 2.68
N VAL A 233 -9.78 -6.89 2.34
CA VAL A 233 -8.64 -6.65 3.23
C VAL A 233 -8.54 -5.17 3.62
N GLY A 234 -8.63 -4.27 2.65
CA GLY A 234 -8.60 -2.82 2.91
C GLY A 234 -9.98 -2.24 3.21
N LEU A 235 -11.01 -2.69 2.48
CA LEU A 235 -12.35 -2.10 2.57
C LEU A 235 -13.03 -2.37 3.92
N VAL A 236 -12.80 -3.53 4.54
CA VAL A 236 -13.28 -3.83 5.90
C VAL A 236 -12.65 -2.86 6.90
N PHE A 237 -11.33 -2.67 6.84
CA PHE A 237 -10.64 -1.71 7.70
C PHE A 237 -11.13 -0.27 7.46
N ALA A 238 -11.26 0.14 6.20
CA ALA A 238 -11.75 1.48 5.83
C ALA A 238 -13.14 1.76 6.42
N MET A 239 -14.08 0.83 6.27
CA MET A 239 -15.43 0.94 6.83
C MET A 239 -15.43 1.03 8.36
N LEU A 240 -14.57 0.25 9.02
CA LEU A 240 -14.43 0.28 10.48
C LEU A 240 -13.74 1.54 10.99
N SER A 241 -13.03 2.26 10.13
CA SER A 241 -12.34 3.52 10.42
C SER A 241 -13.11 4.78 10.00
N GLY A 242 -14.26 4.61 9.34
CA GLY A 242 -15.07 5.74 8.84
C GLY A 242 -14.60 6.33 7.51
N ILE A 243 -13.74 5.64 6.79
CA ILE A 243 -13.23 6.06 5.49
C ILE A 243 -14.26 5.72 4.40
N ASP A 244 -14.52 6.66 3.50
CA ASP A 244 -15.45 6.46 2.39
C ASP A 244 -14.84 5.54 1.31
N ILE A 245 -15.29 4.28 1.32
CA ILE A 245 -14.83 3.28 0.34
C ILE A 245 -15.37 3.52 -1.08
N ARG A 246 -16.49 4.24 -1.23
CA ARG A 246 -17.02 4.56 -2.56
C ARG A 246 -16.14 5.59 -3.24
N ASP A 247 -15.73 6.60 -2.48
CA ASP A 247 -14.79 7.64 -2.93
C ASP A 247 -13.41 7.02 -3.24
N PHE A 248 -12.91 6.14 -2.37
CA PHE A 248 -11.66 5.41 -2.56
C PHE A 248 -11.65 4.56 -3.85
N LEU A 249 -12.71 3.80 -4.10
CA LEU A 249 -12.86 3.02 -5.33
C LEU A 249 -13.12 3.89 -6.57
N ALA A 250 -13.78 5.05 -6.42
CA ALA A 250 -13.99 5.97 -7.54
C ALA A 250 -12.66 6.55 -8.05
N GLY A 251 -11.71 6.87 -7.17
CA GLY A 251 -10.36 7.26 -7.57
C GLY A 251 -9.63 6.16 -8.34
N ALA A 252 -9.72 4.92 -7.87
CA ALA A 252 -9.15 3.77 -8.56
C ALA A 252 -9.78 3.56 -9.95
N ARG A 253 -11.10 3.73 -10.10
CA ARG A 253 -11.79 3.65 -11.41
C ARG A 253 -11.35 4.74 -12.38
N MET A 254 -11.28 5.98 -11.92
CA MET A 254 -10.78 7.07 -12.73
C MET A 254 -9.39 6.73 -13.31
N THR A 255 -8.53 6.20 -12.49
CA THR A 255 -7.18 5.80 -12.91
C THR A 255 -7.19 4.62 -13.86
N GLU A 256 -7.99 3.60 -13.57
CA GLU A 256 -8.16 2.44 -14.48
C GLU A 256 -8.58 2.88 -15.88
N GLU A 257 -9.53 3.82 -15.96
CA GLU A 257 -10.04 4.36 -17.24
C GLU A 257 -8.98 5.21 -17.96
N ALA A 258 -8.26 6.07 -17.22
CA ALA A 258 -7.22 6.93 -17.80
C ALA A 258 -6.01 6.13 -18.33
N CYS A 259 -5.76 4.94 -17.80
CA CYS A 259 -4.62 4.10 -18.16
C CYS A 259 -4.99 2.91 -19.06
N ARG A 260 -6.12 2.96 -19.78
CA ARG A 260 -6.54 1.89 -20.71
C ARG A 260 -5.96 2.00 -22.10
N SER A 261 -5.54 3.18 -22.52
CA SER A 261 -5.01 3.35 -23.87
C SER A 261 -3.78 2.47 -24.11
N LEU A 262 -3.71 1.88 -25.30
CA LEU A 262 -2.53 1.15 -25.76
C LEU A 262 -1.43 2.09 -26.28
N SER A 263 -1.76 3.38 -26.49
CA SER A 263 -0.82 4.41 -26.89
C SER A 263 0.01 4.88 -25.70
N LEU A 264 1.33 4.92 -25.86
CA LEU A 264 2.24 5.45 -24.85
C LEU A 264 1.87 6.90 -24.48
N SER A 265 1.58 7.76 -25.47
CA SER A 265 1.27 9.17 -25.23
C SER A 265 -0.01 9.44 -24.43
N GLU A 266 -0.90 8.45 -24.36
CA GLU A 266 -2.21 8.58 -23.70
C GLU A 266 -2.31 7.79 -22.40
N ASN A 267 -1.29 7.01 -22.04
CA ASN A 267 -1.33 6.12 -20.89
C ASN A 267 -0.22 6.49 -19.89
N PRO A 268 -0.55 7.27 -18.84
CA PRO A 268 0.45 7.78 -17.90
C PRO A 268 1.14 6.66 -17.09
N ALA A 269 0.45 5.56 -16.79
CA ALA A 269 1.05 4.43 -16.08
C ALA A 269 2.06 3.67 -16.96
N LEU A 270 1.76 3.52 -18.24
CA LEU A 270 2.70 2.95 -19.22
C LEU A 270 3.91 3.87 -19.42
N GLN A 271 3.70 5.19 -19.47
CA GLN A 271 4.78 6.17 -19.60
C GLN A 271 5.77 6.08 -18.42
N LEU A 272 5.27 6.01 -17.19
CA LEU A 272 6.11 5.86 -16.01
C LEU A 272 6.86 4.52 -16.03
N ALA A 273 6.15 3.43 -16.35
CA ALA A 273 6.73 2.10 -16.44
C ALA A 273 7.87 2.02 -17.47
N VAL A 274 7.70 2.62 -18.65
CA VAL A 274 8.73 2.66 -19.70
C VAL A 274 9.98 3.39 -19.21
N ARG A 275 9.80 4.55 -18.56
CA ARG A 275 10.94 5.32 -18.05
C ARG A 275 11.69 4.56 -16.94
N LYS A 276 10.97 3.94 -16.02
CA LYS A 276 11.59 3.13 -14.97
C LYS A 276 12.30 1.89 -15.52
N TYR A 277 11.70 1.25 -16.52
CA TYR A 277 12.32 0.13 -17.23
C TYR A 277 13.64 0.56 -17.92
N LEU A 278 13.61 1.65 -18.69
CA LEU A 278 14.80 2.16 -19.38
C LEU A 278 15.86 2.68 -18.41
N ALA A 279 15.46 3.33 -17.32
CA ALA A 279 16.38 3.75 -16.26
C ALA A 279 17.18 2.56 -15.70
N ARG A 280 16.51 1.42 -15.49
CA ARG A 280 17.16 0.20 -15.02
C ARG A 280 18.02 -0.44 -16.12
N GLU A 281 17.49 -0.63 -17.32
CA GLU A 281 18.16 -1.37 -18.39
C GLU A 281 19.35 -0.63 -19.00
N ASN A 282 19.21 0.68 -19.23
CA ASN A 282 20.17 1.46 -19.97
C ASN A 282 21.03 2.38 -19.10
N HIS A 283 20.54 2.76 -17.91
CA HIS A 283 21.20 3.75 -17.05
C HIS A 283 21.65 3.19 -15.68
N GLY A 284 21.55 1.87 -15.48
CA GLY A 284 22.06 1.20 -14.29
C GLY A 284 21.38 1.59 -12.99
N VAL A 285 20.08 1.94 -13.03
CA VAL A 285 19.29 2.26 -11.84
C VAL A 285 18.92 0.99 -11.12
N ASP A 286 19.61 0.70 -10.01
CA ASP A 286 19.45 -0.50 -9.19
C ASP A 286 18.60 -0.28 -7.92
N ALA A 287 18.36 1.00 -7.55
CA ALA A 287 17.57 1.37 -6.39
C ALA A 287 16.46 2.37 -6.76
N GLU A 288 15.34 2.27 -6.06
CA GLU A 288 14.24 3.22 -6.15
C GLU A 288 13.90 3.73 -4.75
N ILE A 289 14.11 5.03 -4.55
CA ILE A 289 13.79 5.73 -3.30
C ILE A 289 12.35 6.22 -3.41
N ILE A 290 11.49 5.78 -2.50
CA ILE A 290 10.11 6.23 -2.41
C ILE A 290 10.03 7.25 -1.28
N MET A 291 9.87 8.54 -1.63
CA MET A 291 10.00 9.66 -0.71
C MET A 291 8.75 10.55 -0.70
N PRO A 292 7.68 10.12 -0.02
CA PRO A 292 6.53 10.99 0.19
C PRO A 292 6.90 12.17 1.11
N TYR A 293 6.38 13.37 0.79
CA TYR A 293 6.58 14.58 1.57
C TYR A 293 5.40 14.83 2.50
N GLY A 294 5.62 14.53 3.77
CA GLY A 294 4.68 14.65 4.89
C GLY A 294 4.59 13.39 5.74
N ASP A 295 4.56 13.56 7.06
CA ASP A 295 4.54 12.44 8.00
C ASP A 295 3.33 11.52 7.85
N SER A 296 2.17 12.07 7.51
CA SER A 296 0.95 11.27 7.25
C SER A 296 1.07 10.36 6.03
N LEU A 297 1.97 10.67 5.10
CA LEU A 297 2.22 9.89 3.88
C LEU A 297 3.29 8.80 4.07
N ARG A 298 3.99 8.77 5.21
CA ARG A 298 5.15 7.91 5.49
C ARG A 298 4.93 6.44 5.11
N SER A 299 3.81 5.87 5.49
CA SER A 299 3.51 4.46 5.25
C SER A 299 3.27 4.10 3.78
N LEU A 300 3.00 5.08 2.90
CA LEU A 300 2.97 4.87 1.45
C LEU A 300 4.31 4.34 0.92
N GLY A 301 5.43 4.82 1.48
CA GLY A 301 6.76 4.34 1.11
C GLY A 301 6.92 2.83 1.38
N TRP A 302 6.55 2.37 2.56
CA TRP A 302 6.63 0.95 2.93
C TRP A 302 5.65 0.08 2.15
N TRP A 303 4.43 0.57 1.92
CA TRP A 303 3.45 -0.15 1.11
C TRP A 303 3.94 -0.33 -0.34
N TYR A 304 4.46 0.74 -0.96
CA TYR A 304 4.98 0.67 -2.32
C TYR A 304 6.27 -0.15 -2.40
N ALA A 305 7.11 -0.12 -1.37
CA ALA A 305 8.30 -0.96 -1.31
C ALA A 305 7.97 -2.47 -1.42
N GLN A 306 6.89 -2.92 -0.76
CA GLN A 306 6.41 -4.29 -0.94
C GLN A 306 5.87 -4.51 -2.35
N LEU A 307 5.08 -3.58 -2.88
CA LEU A 307 4.53 -3.69 -4.24
C LEU A 307 5.65 -3.83 -5.28
N LEU A 308 6.66 -2.97 -5.22
CA LEU A 308 7.83 -2.99 -6.11
C LEU A 308 8.65 -4.27 -5.93
N GLY A 309 9.10 -4.55 -4.71
CA GLY A 309 10.03 -5.63 -4.42
C GLY A 309 9.47 -7.02 -4.76
N GLU A 310 8.25 -7.32 -4.31
CA GLU A 310 7.63 -8.62 -4.58
C GLU A 310 7.17 -8.78 -6.04
N SER A 311 6.81 -7.70 -6.73
CA SER A 311 6.33 -7.80 -8.10
C SER A 311 7.46 -7.88 -9.12
N LEU A 312 8.52 -7.09 -8.94
CA LEU A 312 9.59 -6.97 -9.93
C LEU A 312 10.87 -7.71 -9.55
N GLY A 313 11.09 -8.05 -8.28
CA GLY A 313 12.23 -8.85 -7.83
C GLY A 313 12.12 -10.30 -8.28
N LYS A 314 12.48 -10.60 -9.53
CA LYS A 314 12.34 -11.92 -10.17
C LYS A 314 13.65 -12.43 -10.74
N ALA A 315 13.96 -13.70 -10.45
CA ALA A 315 15.13 -14.35 -11.01
C ALA A 315 14.93 -14.72 -12.48
N LEU A 316 13.70 -15.08 -12.85
CA LEU A 316 13.38 -15.63 -14.19
C LEU A 316 12.33 -14.77 -14.89
N THR A 317 12.44 -14.72 -16.22
CA THR A 317 11.34 -14.29 -17.09
C THR A 317 10.22 -15.33 -17.13
N VAL A 318 9.07 -14.96 -17.68
CA VAL A 318 7.95 -15.90 -17.95
C VAL A 318 8.38 -17.05 -18.88
N SER A 319 9.35 -16.81 -19.79
CA SER A 319 9.92 -17.83 -20.67
C SER A 319 10.96 -18.72 -19.99
N GLY A 320 11.34 -18.43 -18.73
CA GLY A 320 12.32 -19.21 -17.96
C GLY A 320 13.78 -18.77 -18.16
N GLU A 321 14.01 -17.64 -18.81
CA GLU A 321 15.33 -17.05 -18.94
C GLU A 321 15.77 -16.42 -17.62
N GLU A 322 17.02 -16.63 -17.21
CA GLU A 322 17.60 -16.02 -15.99
C GLU A 322 17.93 -14.55 -16.23
N ILE A 323 17.33 -13.65 -15.43
CA ILE A 323 17.45 -12.22 -15.62
C ILE A 323 17.81 -11.46 -14.32
N HIS A 324 17.34 -11.91 -13.14
CA HIS A 324 17.47 -11.23 -11.86
C HIS A 324 17.01 -9.76 -11.94
N TYR A 325 15.76 -9.55 -12.37
CA TYR A 325 15.16 -8.23 -12.53
C TYR A 325 14.77 -7.63 -11.17
N GLY A 326 14.59 -6.31 -11.15
CA GLY A 326 14.08 -5.53 -10.02
C GLY A 326 15.04 -4.42 -9.60
N ARG A 327 14.56 -3.57 -8.71
CA ARG A 327 15.32 -2.51 -8.03
C ARG A 327 15.16 -2.69 -6.53
N ILE A 328 16.15 -2.24 -5.76
CA ILE A 328 16.09 -2.22 -4.29
C ILE A 328 15.14 -1.09 -3.86
N PRO A 329 14.01 -1.38 -3.24
CA PRO A 329 13.11 -0.34 -2.75
C PRO A 329 13.63 0.25 -1.44
N VAL A 330 13.68 1.58 -1.35
CA VAL A 330 14.05 2.31 -0.14
C VAL A 330 12.90 3.25 0.22
N ALA A 331 12.24 3.00 1.35
CA ALA A 331 11.22 3.89 1.87
C ALA A 331 11.86 5.02 2.69
N ALA A 332 11.56 6.25 2.34
CA ALA A 332 12.00 7.47 3.00
C ALA A 332 10.82 8.40 3.24
N VAL A 333 11.02 9.52 3.92
CA VAL A 333 10.00 10.59 4.09
C VAL A 333 10.64 11.97 4.13
N GLY A 334 10.22 12.87 3.25
CA GLY A 334 10.57 14.29 3.32
C GLY A 334 9.74 15.02 4.41
N THR A 335 10.32 15.95 5.14
CA THR A 335 11.71 16.45 5.08
C THR A 335 12.70 15.65 5.96
N THR A 336 12.21 14.73 6.80
CA THR A 336 13.02 14.00 7.78
C THR A 336 14.26 13.36 7.12
N ASP A 337 14.05 12.62 6.04
CA ASP A 337 15.11 11.87 5.39
C ASP A 337 15.94 12.69 4.39
N MET A 338 15.60 13.95 4.15
CA MET A 338 16.56 14.90 3.55
C MET A 338 17.80 15.04 4.43
N HIS A 339 17.64 15.01 5.76
CA HIS A 339 18.74 15.12 6.71
C HIS A 339 19.53 13.83 6.94
N SER A 340 19.11 12.71 6.34
CA SER A 340 19.77 11.41 6.47
C SER A 340 20.27 10.85 5.15
N LEU A 341 19.59 11.10 4.03
CA LEU A 341 19.82 10.42 2.76
C LEU A 341 20.28 11.34 1.62
N THR A 342 19.97 12.65 1.65
CA THR A 342 20.24 13.55 0.51
C THR A 342 21.73 13.61 0.14
N GLN A 343 22.66 13.55 1.10
CA GLN A 343 24.09 13.48 0.81
C GLN A 343 24.42 12.28 -0.11
N GLU A 344 23.87 11.11 0.17
CA GLU A 344 24.08 9.91 -0.64
C GLU A 344 23.33 10.01 -1.97
N HIS A 345 22.13 10.57 -1.96
CA HIS A 345 21.37 10.79 -3.19
C HIS A 345 22.11 11.74 -4.14
N GLN A 346 22.76 12.80 -3.60
CA GLN A 346 23.40 13.85 -4.37
C GLN A 346 24.82 13.49 -4.82
N GLU A 347 25.65 12.92 -3.96
CA GLU A 347 27.06 12.64 -4.26
C GLU A 347 27.40 11.16 -4.43
N GLY A 348 26.52 10.25 -3.97
CA GLY A 348 26.74 8.81 -4.09
C GLY A 348 26.61 8.30 -5.53
N LYS A 349 26.60 6.99 -5.71
CA LYS A 349 26.45 6.36 -7.03
C LYS A 349 25.21 6.87 -7.76
N ARG A 350 25.33 7.07 -9.09
CA ARG A 350 24.20 7.40 -9.99
C ARG A 350 23.42 6.15 -10.41
N ASN A 351 23.01 5.33 -9.45
CA ASN A 351 22.31 4.07 -9.66
C ASN A 351 20.94 4.05 -9.00
N LYS A 352 20.35 5.20 -8.74
CA LYS A 352 19.05 5.32 -8.07
C LYS A 352 18.13 6.32 -8.76
N LEU A 353 16.86 6.08 -8.60
CA LEU A 353 15.74 6.95 -8.95
C LEU A 353 15.05 7.39 -7.68
N VAL A 354 14.74 8.68 -7.55
CA VAL A 354 13.91 9.20 -6.45
C VAL A 354 12.47 9.43 -6.96
N GLN A 355 11.51 8.73 -6.39
CA GLN A 355 10.09 8.95 -6.62
C GLN A 355 9.51 9.73 -5.45
N PHE A 356 9.22 10.99 -5.68
CA PHE A 356 8.49 11.85 -4.76
C PHE A 356 6.99 11.54 -4.80
N ILE A 357 6.30 11.76 -3.67
CA ILE A 357 4.84 11.74 -3.58
C ILE A 357 4.44 12.98 -2.79
N THR A 358 3.67 13.88 -3.42
CA THR A 358 3.32 15.17 -2.85
C THR A 358 1.81 15.44 -2.87
N VAL A 359 1.37 16.45 -2.11
CA VAL A 359 -0.02 16.91 -2.07
C VAL A 359 -0.05 18.40 -2.37
N ARG A 360 -0.78 18.81 -3.41
CA ARG A 360 -0.83 20.20 -3.86
C ARG A 360 -1.63 21.10 -2.93
N GLU A 361 -2.80 20.64 -2.51
CA GLU A 361 -3.71 21.37 -1.63
C GLU A 361 -3.76 20.68 -0.26
N SER A 362 -3.10 21.27 0.74
CA SER A 362 -3.12 20.74 2.12
C SER A 362 -4.54 20.81 2.71
N ARG A 363 -4.90 19.78 3.48
CA ARG A 363 -6.19 19.76 4.19
C ARG A 363 -6.27 20.81 5.28
N GLU A 364 -5.17 21.03 5.97
CA GLU A 364 -5.00 22.01 7.03
C GLU A 364 -3.66 22.69 6.85
N ASP A 365 -3.56 23.97 7.24
CA ASP A 365 -2.32 24.71 7.11
C ASP A 365 -2.19 25.73 8.25
N ALA A 366 -0.96 26.17 8.50
CA ALA A 366 -0.64 27.25 9.41
C ALA A 366 0.48 28.10 8.80
N ALA A 367 0.35 29.40 8.86
CA ALA A 367 1.37 30.33 8.42
C ALA A 367 2.22 30.78 9.61
N ILE A 368 3.54 30.64 9.49
CA ILE A 368 4.51 30.93 10.55
C ILE A 368 5.44 32.05 10.09
N LEU A 369 5.79 32.97 10.98
CA LEU A 369 6.86 33.94 10.76
C LEU A 369 8.22 33.20 10.78
N CYS A 370 8.98 33.35 9.71
CA CYS A 370 10.27 32.66 9.60
C CYS A 370 11.37 33.32 10.41
N ASP A 371 11.35 34.67 10.52
CA ASP A 371 12.34 35.44 11.28
C ASP A 371 11.67 36.58 12.06
N GLU A 372 12.07 36.75 13.33
CA GLU A 372 11.68 37.90 14.13
C GLU A 372 12.35 39.16 13.58
N GLY A 373 11.56 40.09 13.03
CA GLY A 373 12.01 41.39 12.57
C GLY A 373 12.19 41.56 11.05
N GLU A 374 11.93 40.54 10.22
CA GLU A 374 11.82 40.74 8.78
C GLU A 374 10.45 41.31 8.38
N GLU A 375 10.43 42.25 7.44
CA GLU A 375 9.20 42.81 6.82
C GLU A 375 8.45 41.77 5.95
N ARG A 376 8.83 40.50 6.02
CA ARG A 376 8.24 39.40 5.27
C ARG A 376 7.06 38.83 6.06
N GLY A 377 5.92 38.70 5.40
CA GLY A 377 4.72 38.08 5.99
C GLY A 377 4.93 36.61 6.36
N PRO A 378 3.98 36.04 7.09
CA PRO A 378 4.04 34.63 7.48
C PRO A 378 4.00 33.71 6.25
N VAL A 379 4.77 32.61 6.30
CA VAL A 379 4.85 31.58 5.24
C VAL A 379 4.06 30.35 5.66
N PRO A 380 3.16 29.82 4.82
CA PRO A 380 2.44 28.58 5.08
C PRO A 380 3.39 27.38 5.23
N LEU A 381 3.13 26.51 6.20
CA LEU A 381 3.89 25.26 6.39
C LEU A 381 3.81 24.36 5.15
N SER A 382 2.64 24.29 4.49
CA SER A 382 2.47 23.56 3.24
C SER A 382 3.38 24.07 2.12
N TYR A 383 3.57 25.40 2.04
CA TYR A 383 4.48 26.02 1.09
C TYR A 383 5.95 25.66 1.41
N MET A 384 6.34 25.73 2.69
CA MET A 384 7.70 25.35 3.12
C MET A 384 8.00 23.89 2.77
N LEU A 385 7.06 22.98 3.04
CA LEU A 385 7.19 21.55 2.70
C LEU A 385 7.35 21.35 1.19
N SER A 386 6.50 22.00 0.39
CA SER A 386 6.58 21.95 -1.08
C SER A 386 7.86 22.59 -1.62
N ALA A 387 8.34 23.68 -1.01
CA ALA A 387 9.60 24.32 -1.40
C ALA A 387 10.80 23.41 -1.12
N ALA A 388 10.82 22.73 0.03
CA ALA A 388 11.85 21.77 0.37
C ALA A 388 11.90 20.62 -0.66
N GLN A 389 10.72 20.05 -1.04
CA GLN A 389 10.66 19.00 -2.05
C GLN A 389 11.18 19.48 -3.41
N ARG A 390 10.69 20.62 -3.92
CA ARG A 390 11.15 21.15 -5.21
C ARG A 390 12.64 21.43 -5.21
N SER A 391 13.19 21.94 -4.10
CA SER A 391 14.63 22.22 -4.00
C SER A 391 15.47 20.95 -4.02
N ASP A 392 14.99 19.87 -3.37
CA ASP A 392 15.64 18.56 -3.41
C ASP A 392 15.61 17.97 -4.83
N GLU A 393 14.46 18.03 -5.49
CA GLU A 393 14.26 17.55 -6.86
C GLU A 393 15.09 18.34 -7.89
N GLU A 394 15.11 19.69 -7.81
CA GLU A 394 15.94 20.54 -8.67
C GLU A 394 17.43 20.26 -8.48
N ALA A 395 17.88 20.08 -7.23
CA ALA A 395 19.28 19.77 -6.96
C ALA A 395 19.68 18.41 -7.56
N LEU A 396 18.85 17.40 -7.46
CA LEU A 396 19.06 16.09 -8.09
C LEU A 396 19.13 16.21 -9.62
N ALA A 397 18.21 16.94 -10.23
CA ALA A 397 18.17 17.16 -11.69
C ALA A 397 19.40 17.94 -12.19
N HIS A 398 19.86 18.95 -11.45
CA HIS A 398 21.08 19.71 -11.77
C HIS A 398 22.30 18.79 -11.85
N ASP A 399 22.38 17.78 -11.00
CA ASP A 399 23.48 16.82 -11.00
C ASP A 399 23.22 15.57 -11.86
N GLY A 400 22.22 15.63 -12.75
CA GLY A 400 21.91 14.57 -13.70
C GLY A 400 21.39 13.29 -13.01
N ARG A 401 20.58 13.43 -11.98
CA ARG A 401 19.97 12.32 -11.23
C ARG A 401 18.49 12.23 -11.51
N MET A 402 18.03 11.03 -11.81
CA MET A 402 16.65 10.79 -12.19
C MET A 402 15.70 10.92 -11.00
N SER A 403 14.60 11.65 -11.21
CA SER A 403 13.49 11.72 -10.28
C SER A 403 12.15 11.83 -11.00
N CYS A 404 11.08 11.61 -10.25
CA CYS A 404 9.72 11.90 -10.68
C CYS A 404 8.86 12.29 -9.47
N ASP A 405 7.79 13.07 -9.69
CA ASP A 405 6.83 13.42 -8.65
C ASP A 405 5.42 12.94 -9.00
N LEU A 406 4.78 12.26 -8.05
CA LEU A 406 3.39 11.83 -8.09
C LEU A 406 2.58 12.79 -7.21
N ILE A 407 1.90 13.75 -7.84
CA ILE A 407 1.28 14.89 -7.17
C ILE A 407 -0.22 14.65 -7.03
N MET A 408 -0.69 14.29 -5.85
CA MET A 408 -2.12 14.31 -5.55
C MET A 408 -2.61 15.76 -5.42
N ARG A 409 -3.76 16.08 -6.04
CA ARG A 409 -4.37 17.39 -5.83
C ARG A 409 -4.70 17.62 -4.34
N ARG A 410 -5.31 16.64 -3.70
CA ARG A 410 -5.68 16.62 -2.28
C ARG A 410 -5.40 15.26 -1.68
N CYS A 411 -5.39 15.18 -0.36
CA CYS A 411 -5.34 13.89 0.34
C CYS A 411 -6.74 13.50 0.81
N THR A 412 -7.59 13.00 -0.14
CA THR A 412 -8.90 12.40 0.15
C THR A 412 -8.88 10.91 -0.21
N PRO A 413 -9.88 10.11 0.22
CA PRO A 413 -9.97 8.71 -0.20
C PRO A 413 -9.91 8.54 -1.73
N PHE A 414 -10.53 9.44 -2.50
CA PHE A 414 -10.48 9.47 -3.96
C PHE A 414 -9.04 9.55 -4.49
N HIS A 415 -8.27 10.54 -4.05
CA HIS A 415 -6.92 10.78 -4.56
C HIS A 415 -5.95 9.67 -4.14
N VAL A 416 -6.09 9.17 -2.91
CA VAL A 416 -5.29 8.04 -2.42
C VAL A 416 -5.63 6.77 -3.19
N GLY A 417 -6.92 6.53 -3.46
CA GLY A 417 -7.38 5.46 -4.34
C GLY A 417 -6.80 5.58 -5.74
N ALA A 418 -6.80 6.78 -6.31
CA ALA A 418 -6.21 7.05 -7.62
C ALA A 418 -4.70 6.76 -7.65
N LEU A 419 -3.93 7.27 -6.69
CA LEU A 419 -2.49 7.07 -6.58
C LEU A 419 -2.13 5.59 -6.40
N MET A 420 -2.74 4.91 -5.42
CA MET A 420 -2.40 3.52 -5.14
C MET A 420 -2.72 2.60 -6.30
N TYR A 421 -3.82 2.85 -7.00
CA TYR A 421 -4.18 2.07 -8.18
C TYR A 421 -3.31 2.41 -9.41
N PHE A 422 -2.90 3.66 -9.56
CA PHE A 422 -1.92 4.07 -10.56
C PHE A 422 -0.61 3.29 -10.41
N LEU A 423 -0.12 3.14 -9.19
CA LEU A 423 1.08 2.37 -8.90
C LEU A 423 0.90 0.86 -9.18
N PHE A 424 -0.28 0.29 -8.98
CA PHE A 424 -0.57 -1.07 -9.43
C PHE A 424 -0.39 -1.24 -10.93
N LEU A 425 -0.94 -0.30 -11.72
CA LEU A 425 -0.84 -0.35 -13.18
C LEU A 425 0.59 -0.11 -13.66
N ALA A 426 1.31 0.85 -13.08
CA ALA A 426 2.72 1.10 -13.43
C ALA A 426 3.57 -0.15 -13.22
N ILE A 427 3.41 -0.85 -12.09
CA ILE A 427 4.09 -2.12 -11.80
C ILE A 427 3.67 -3.25 -12.76
N ALA A 428 2.38 -3.32 -13.12
CA ALA A 428 1.90 -4.31 -14.08
C ALA A 428 2.53 -4.10 -15.47
N TYR A 429 2.59 -2.85 -15.94
CA TYR A 429 3.24 -2.52 -17.21
C TYR A 429 4.75 -2.75 -17.17
N GLU A 430 5.42 -2.39 -16.08
CA GLU A 430 6.86 -2.61 -15.95
C GLU A 430 7.20 -4.10 -15.90
N GLY A 431 6.42 -4.92 -15.19
CA GLY A 431 6.58 -6.37 -15.20
C GLY A 431 6.41 -6.98 -16.61
N ALA A 432 5.45 -6.46 -17.39
CA ALA A 432 5.26 -6.86 -18.77
C ALA A 432 6.42 -6.42 -19.69
N LEU A 433 6.96 -5.21 -19.51
CA LEU A 433 8.16 -4.72 -20.21
C LEU A 433 9.38 -5.60 -19.92
N ALA A 434 9.57 -5.97 -18.65
CA ALA A 434 10.68 -6.83 -18.22
C ALA A 434 10.47 -8.32 -18.59
N GLY A 435 9.26 -8.70 -19.02
CA GLY A 435 8.93 -10.10 -19.31
C GLY A 435 8.84 -10.98 -18.07
N VAL A 436 8.59 -10.41 -16.87
CA VAL A 436 8.48 -11.15 -15.60
C VAL A 436 7.04 -11.31 -15.15
N ASN A 437 6.76 -12.33 -14.32
CA ASN A 437 5.46 -12.46 -13.67
C ASN A 437 5.39 -11.55 -12.43
N ALA A 438 4.71 -10.40 -12.57
CA ALA A 438 4.56 -9.43 -11.49
C ALA A 438 3.57 -9.88 -10.38
N TYR A 439 2.92 -11.04 -10.51
CA TYR A 439 1.78 -11.43 -9.68
C TYR A 439 2.05 -12.59 -8.72
N ASP A 440 3.15 -13.33 -8.91
CA ASP A 440 3.64 -14.37 -8.02
C ASP A 440 4.77 -13.89 -7.09
N GLN A 441 5.23 -14.74 -6.18
CA GLN A 441 6.34 -14.46 -5.26
C GLN A 441 7.05 -15.75 -4.82
N PRO A 442 7.73 -16.47 -5.75
CA PRO A 442 8.35 -17.76 -5.44
C PRO A 442 9.47 -17.68 -4.39
N GLY A 443 10.17 -16.54 -4.32
CA GLY A 443 11.32 -16.34 -3.42
C GLY A 443 10.99 -16.43 -1.92
N VAL A 444 9.73 -16.17 -1.52
CA VAL A 444 9.35 -16.21 -0.10
C VAL A 444 9.09 -17.62 0.45
N GLU A 445 9.03 -18.63 -0.40
CA GLU A 445 8.73 -20.02 0.04
C GLU A 445 9.90 -20.71 0.74
N SER A 446 11.13 -20.30 0.45
CA SER A 446 12.34 -20.91 1.02
C SER A 446 12.44 -20.72 2.52
N TYR A 447 12.33 -19.47 3.01
CA TYR A 447 12.45 -19.20 4.44
C TYR A 447 11.27 -19.78 5.25
N LYS A 448 10.06 -19.84 4.68
CA LYS A 448 8.90 -20.43 5.36
C LYS A 448 9.12 -21.92 5.68
N LYS A 449 9.70 -22.66 4.73
CA LYS A 449 10.04 -24.09 4.95
C LYS A 449 11.02 -24.28 6.10
N ILE A 450 12.06 -23.42 6.17
CA ILE A 450 13.06 -23.46 7.23
C ILE A 450 12.43 -23.12 8.58
N LEU A 451 11.65 -22.04 8.65
CA LEU A 451 10.96 -21.61 9.86
C LEU A 451 10.02 -22.70 10.41
N HIS A 452 9.22 -23.32 9.54
CA HIS A 452 8.32 -24.40 9.96
C HIS A 452 9.07 -25.62 10.49
N ALA A 453 10.22 -25.97 9.90
CA ALA A 453 11.05 -27.09 10.39
C ALA A 453 11.62 -26.80 11.78
N ASP A 454 12.17 -25.60 11.98
CA ASP A 454 12.73 -25.17 13.27
C ASP A 454 11.69 -25.14 14.40
N LEU A 455 10.53 -24.54 14.14
CA LEU A 455 9.44 -24.52 15.11
C LEU A 455 8.92 -25.92 15.46
N LYS A 456 8.86 -26.83 14.49
CA LYS A 456 8.47 -28.22 14.75
C LYS A 456 9.49 -28.92 15.65
N GLU A 457 10.78 -28.72 15.41
CA GLU A 457 11.87 -29.26 16.24
C GLU A 457 11.80 -28.73 17.66
N TYR A 458 11.62 -27.41 17.85
CA TYR A 458 11.44 -26.78 19.15
C TYR A 458 10.27 -27.39 19.93
N ILE A 459 9.10 -27.54 19.30
CA ILE A 459 7.90 -28.11 19.93
C ILE A 459 8.13 -29.56 20.38
N VAL A 460 8.86 -30.35 19.57
CA VAL A 460 9.16 -31.76 19.92
C VAL A 460 10.11 -31.86 21.12
N LYS A 461 11.09 -30.95 21.21
CA LYS A 461 12.09 -30.95 22.31
C LYS A 461 11.51 -30.45 23.64
N HIS A 462 10.39 -29.73 23.64
CA HIS A 462 9.81 -29.10 24.83
C HIS A 462 8.41 -29.65 25.20
N LYS A 463 7.99 -30.75 24.55
CA LYS A 463 6.89 -31.62 25.00
C LYS A 463 7.36 -32.62 25.99
#